data_5bc37b1ab2aa0f1d945647cb1527665a
#
_entry.id   5bc37b1ab2aa0f1d945647cb1527665a
#
_cell.length_a   1.000
_cell.length_b   1.000
_cell.length_c   1.000
_cell.angle_alpha   90.00
_cell.angle_beta   90.00
_cell.angle_gamma   90.00
#
_symmetry.space_group_name_H-M   'P 1'
#
loop_
_entity.id
_entity.type
_entity.pdbx_description
1 polymer ?
#
loop_
_entity_poly.entity_id
_entity_poly.type
_entity_poly.pdbx_seq_one_letter_code
_entity_poly.pdbx_strand_id
1 'polypeptide(L)'
;QAVFQRFMDPFSEAITKQLDQLGEHEEMVTLEWLLGVLVALAIGNTEKEQERALIFFRLAGLAYTQSQDHLRRFFKQRYAALFERYLRLLCNALPEIPPTELFLRSHFALGSVIFTLQGFTSMQQISQQDFGNPLGLDKVVERLLPFVVAGFRAPYGAS
;
A
#
# COMPACT_ATOMS: atom_id res chain seq x y z
N GLN A 1 -8.19 16.89 -5.56
CA GLN A 1 -7.10 17.16 -4.59
C GLN A 1 -7.60 17.12 -3.14
N ALA A 2 -8.65 17.88 -2.77
CA ALA A 2 -9.15 17.95 -1.40
C ALA A 2 -9.54 16.61 -0.78
N VAL A 3 -10.16 15.69 -1.54
CA VAL A 3 -10.52 14.34 -1.06
C VAL A 3 -9.28 13.53 -0.75
N PHE A 4 -8.30 13.52 -1.64
CA PHE A 4 -7.03 12.81 -1.42
C PHE A 4 -6.25 13.40 -0.24
N GLN A 5 -6.18 14.71 -0.13
CA GLN A 5 -5.51 15.40 0.96
C GLN A 5 -6.14 15.04 2.31
N ARG A 6 -7.47 15.03 2.39
CA ARG A 6 -8.22 14.68 3.61
C ARG A 6 -7.94 13.26 4.12
N PHE A 7 -7.57 12.34 3.22
CA PHE A 7 -7.15 10.99 3.59
C PHE A 7 -5.64 10.93 3.83
N MET A 8 -4.85 11.51 2.92
CA MET A 8 -3.40 11.37 2.92
C MET A 8 -2.70 12.14 4.04
N ASP A 9 -3.22 13.28 4.48
CA ASP A 9 -2.58 14.02 5.57
C ASP A 9 -2.57 13.23 6.88
N PRO A 10 -3.71 12.71 7.41
CA PRO A 10 -3.70 11.87 8.59
C PRO A 10 -2.90 10.58 8.41
N PHE A 11 -2.94 10.01 7.21
CA PHE A 11 -2.20 8.79 6.89
C PHE A 11 -0.69 9.04 6.90
N SER A 12 -0.22 10.13 6.27
CA SER A 12 1.19 10.49 6.25
C SER A 12 1.73 10.81 7.64
N GLU A 13 0.94 11.51 8.47
CA GLU A 13 1.27 11.79 9.86
C GLU A 13 1.39 10.51 10.69
N ALA A 14 0.45 9.58 10.52
CA ALA A 14 0.45 8.30 11.21
C ALA A 14 1.65 7.43 10.81
N ILE A 15 2.00 7.36 9.51
CA ILE A 15 3.20 6.66 9.04
C ILE A 15 4.44 7.31 9.62
N THR A 16 4.57 8.63 9.51
CA THR A 16 5.73 9.37 10.03
C THR A 16 5.94 9.07 11.51
N LYS A 17 4.86 9.10 12.30
CA LYS A 17 4.90 8.75 13.72
C LYS A 17 5.39 7.32 13.96
N GLN A 18 4.94 6.35 13.17
CA GLN A 18 5.41 4.96 13.29
C GLN A 18 6.90 4.84 12.92
N LEU A 19 7.33 5.53 11.88
CA LEU A 19 8.74 5.54 11.48
C LEU A 19 9.62 6.26 12.51
N ASP A 20 9.13 7.32 13.15
CA ASP A 20 9.87 8.05 14.18
C ASP A 20 10.07 7.21 15.46
N GLN A 21 9.16 6.28 15.75
CA GLN A 21 9.30 5.34 16.86
C GLN A 21 10.44 4.33 16.64
N LEU A 22 10.91 4.12 15.41
CA LEU A 22 12.05 3.26 15.12
C LEU A 22 13.37 3.85 15.67
N GLY A 23 13.51 5.19 15.69
CA GLY A 23 14.72 5.85 16.16
C GLY A 23 15.97 5.32 15.47
N GLU A 24 16.92 4.81 16.25
CA GLU A 24 18.17 4.22 15.74
C GLU A 24 18.02 2.78 15.19
N HIS A 25 16.81 2.19 15.26
CA HIS A 25 16.56 0.81 14.84
C HIS A 25 16.07 0.68 13.39
N GLU A 26 16.21 1.71 12.58
CA GLU A 26 15.83 1.68 11.16
C GLU A 26 16.52 0.56 10.35
N GLU A 27 17.70 0.12 10.79
CA GLU A 27 18.44 -0.99 10.15
C GLU A 27 17.80 -2.37 10.38
N MET A 28 16.96 -2.50 11.41
CA MET A 28 16.27 -3.76 11.75
C MET A 28 14.90 -3.90 11.12
N VAL A 29 14.49 -2.91 10.32
CA VAL A 29 13.16 -2.88 9.70
C VAL A 29 13.06 -3.95 8.63
N THR A 30 12.03 -4.79 8.72
CA THR A 30 11.73 -5.82 7.73
C THR A 30 10.70 -5.35 6.71
N LEU A 31 10.71 -5.99 5.55
CA LEU A 31 9.70 -5.76 4.51
C LEU A 31 8.27 -5.98 5.04
N GLU A 32 8.08 -7.05 5.82
CA GLU A 32 6.78 -7.38 6.43
C GLU A 32 6.28 -6.28 7.36
N TRP A 33 7.17 -5.73 8.16
CA TRP A 33 6.82 -4.62 9.04
C TRP A 33 6.42 -3.37 8.24
N LEU A 34 7.22 -2.99 7.23
CA LEU A 34 6.94 -1.83 6.37
C LEU A 34 5.58 -1.93 5.69
N LEU A 35 5.31 -3.08 5.07
CA LEU A 35 4.04 -3.31 4.38
C LEU A 35 2.88 -3.43 5.37
N GLY A 36 3.10 -4.08 6.52
CA GLY A 36 2.11 -4.24 7.57
C GLY A 36 1.64 -2.90 8.15
N VAL A 37 2.57 -1.97 8.40
CA VAL A 37 2.23 -0.62 8.87
C VAL A 37 1.38 0.12 7.84
N LEU A 38 1.76 0.09 6.57
CA LEU A 38 0.98 0.74 5.51
C LEU A 38 -0.44 0.21 5.43
N VAL A 39 -0.58 -1.11 5.45
CA VAL A 39 -1.88 -1.78 5.36
C VAL A 39 -2.74 -1.47 6.57
N ALA A 40 -2.20 -1.61 7.78
CA ALA A 40 -2.93 -1.35 9.02
C ALA A 40 -3.44 0.09 9.10
N LEU A 41 -2.59 1.07 8.74
CA LEU A 41 -2.97 2.48 8.75
C LEU A 41 -3.92 2.86 7.60
N ALA A 42 -3.77 2.21 6.43
CA ALA A 42 -4.62 2.51 5.28
C ALA A 42 -6.06 2.01 5.47
N ILE A 43 -6.23 0.87 6.13
CA ILE A 43 -7.54 0.24 6.28
C ILE A 43 -8.27 0.73 7.54
N GLY A 44 -7.52 1.01 8.61
CA GLY A 44 -8.09 1.39 9.90
C GLY A 44 -8.66 0.20 10.67
N ASN A 45 -9.18 0.47 11.86
CA ASN A 45 -9.63 -0.56 12.81
C ASN A 45 -11.15 -0.60 13.02
N THR A 46 -11.89 0.36 12.48
CA THR A 46 -13.35 0.45 12.59
C THR A 46 -14.03 0.27 11.23
N GLU A 47 -15.27 -0.22 11.22
CA GLU A 47 -16.05 -0.37 9.98
C GLU A 47 -16.12 0.94 9.18
N LYS A 48 -16.30 2.07 9.87
CA LYS A 48 -16.36 3.39 9.26
C LYS A 48 -15.02 3.80 8.60
N GLU A 49 -13.90 3.44 9.22
CA GLU A 49 -12.56 3.67 8.64
C GLU A 49 -12.34 2.77 7.44
N GLN A 50 -12.76 1.52 7.51
CA GLN A 50 -12.67 0.56 6.41
C GLN A 50 -13.51 1.00 5.19
N GLU A 51 -14.74 1.46 5.39
CA GLU A 51 -15.55 2.02 4.31
C GLU A 51 -14.88 3.24 3.64
N ARG A 52 -14.33 4.14 4.45
CA ARG A 52 -13.58 5.31 3.94
C ARG A 52 -12.34 4.89 3.14
N ALA A 53 -11.62 3.89 3.64
CA ALA A 53 -10.46 3.35 2.95
C ALA A 53 -10.83 2.75 1.59
N LEU A 54 -11.89 1.95 1.51
CA LEU A 54 -12.38 1.37 0.26
C LEU A 54 -12.77 2.45 -0.75
N ILE A 55 -13.46 3.50 -0.31
CA ILE A 55 -13.80 4.65 -1.17
C ILE A 55 -12.53 5.34 -1.66
N PHE A 56 -11.56 5.55 -0.77
CA PHE A 56 -10.27 6.16 -1.13
C PHE A 56 -9.54 5.32 -2.20
N PHE A 57 -9.38 4.01 -1.99
CA PHE A 57 -8.69 3.14 -2.94
C PHE A 57 -9.42 3.06 -4.29
N ARG A 58 -10.75 3.11 -4.30
CA ARG A 58 -11.53 3.22 -5.52
C ARG A 58 -11.21 4.49 -6.31
N LEU A 59 -11.17 5.64 -5.62
CA LEU A 59 -10.81 6.92 -6.23
C LEU A 59 -9.33 6.95 -6.65
N ALA A 60 -8.44 6.38 -5.85
CA ALA A 60 -7.02 6.28 -6.18
C ALA A 60 -6.78 5.45 -7.44
N GLY A 61 -7.48 4.31 -7.58
CA GLY A 61 -7.43 3.49 -8.79
C GLY A 61 -7.87 4.25 -10.04
N LEU A 62 -8.98 5.00 -9.96
CA LEU A 62 -9.45 5.85 -11.05
C LEU A 62 -8.44 6.96 -11.39
N ALA A 63 -7.89 7.65 -10.38
CA ALA A 63 -6.90 8.70 -10.58
C ALA A 63 -5.60 8.17 -11.18
N TYR A 64 -5.18 6.99 -10.76
CA TYR A 64 -3.95 6.35 -11.24
C TYR A 64 -4.04 5.95 -12.72
N THR A 65 -5.20 5.45 -13.15
CA THR A 65 -5.41 5.02 -14.55
C THR A 65 -5.68 6.18 -15.52
N GLN A 66 -6.08 7.36 -15.02
CA GLN A 66 -6.44 8.51 -15.85
C GLN A 66 -5.30 9.51 -16.11
N SER A 67 -4.05 9.15 -15.88
CA SER A 67 -2.86 9.97 -16.20
C SER A 67 -2.93 11.43 -15.72
N GLN A 68 -3.29 11.64 -14.46
CA GLN A 68 -3.41 13.00 -13.90
C GLN A 68 -2.06 13.55 -13.43
N ASP A 69 -1.29 14.13 -14.32
CA ASP A 69 0.04 14.69 -14.04
C ASP A 69 0.05 15.74 -12.93
N HIS A 70 -1.03 16.51 -12.79
CA HIS A 70 -1.16 17.50 -11.71
C HIS A 70 -1.30 16.83 -10.34
N LEU A 71 -1.99 15.70 -10.26
CA LEU A 71 -2.15 14.95 -9.02
C LEU A 71 -0.82 14.28 -8.61
N ARG A 72 -0.11 13.69 -9.58
CA ARG A 72 1.22 13.13 -9.34
C ARG A 72 2.21 14.18 -8.86
N ARG A 73 2.22 15.38 -9.47
CA ARG A 73 3.06 16.51 -9.01
C ARG A 73 2.70 16.96 -7.60
N PHE A 74 1.41 17.06 -7.30
CA PHE A 74 0.93 17.40 -5.96
C PHE A 74 1.42 16.41 -4.90
N PHE A 75 1.28 15.09 -5.14
CA PHE A 75 1.77 14.07 -4.23
C PHE A 75 3.28 14.13 -4.05
N LYS A 76 4.02 14.27 -5.15
CA LYS A 76 5.47 14.37 -5.11
C LYS A 76 5.95 15.60 -4.35
N GLN A 77 5.27 16.72 -4.45
CA GLN A 77 5.67 17.95 -3.74
C GLN A 77 5.33 17.91 -2.26
N ARG A 78 4.15 17.38 -1.91
CA ARG A 78 3.66 17.44 -0.53
C ARG A 78 4.21 16.33 0.37
N TYR A 79 4.40 15.14 -0.18
CA TYR A 79 4.77 13.95 0.59
C TYR A 79 6.16 13.41 0.23
N ALA A 80 7.01 14.21 -0.44
CA ALA A 80 8.34 13.81 -0.90
C ALA A 80 9.19 13.21 0.23
N ALA A 81 9.31 13.89 1.35
CA ALA A 81 10.15 13.45 2.46
C ALA A 81 9.71 12.08 3.03
N LEU A 82 8.41 11.84 3.13
CA LEU A 82 7.87 10.56 3.57
C LEU A 82 8.18 9.45 2.56
N PHE A 83 7.95 9.71 1.27
CA PHE A 83 8.23 8.74 0.22
C PHE A 83 9.73 8.40 0.13
N GLU A 84 10.60 9.39 0.22
CA GLU A 84 12.06 9.19 0.21
C GLU A 84 12.52 8.36 1.42
N ARG A 85 12.01 8.66 2.61
CA ARG A 85 12.31 7.88 3.82
C ARG A 85 11.82 6.45 3.70
N TYR A 86 10.59 6.25 3.25
CA TYR A 86 10.01 4.92 3.06
C TYR A 86 10.79 4.10 2.02
N LEU A 87 11.15 4.69 0.88
CA LEU A 87 11.94 4.03 -0.16
C LEU A 87 13.34 3.66 0.36
N ARG A 88 13.97 4.52 1.15
CA ARG A 88 15.26 4.19 1.77
C ARG A 88 15.15 2.97 2.69
N LEU A 89 14.12 2.91 3.54
CA LEU A 89 13.87 1.76 4.42
C LEU A 89 13.58 0.48 3.62
N LEU A 90 12.84 0.60 2.53
CA LEU A 90 12.57 -0.52 1.62
C LEU A 90 13.86 -1.04 0.96
N CYS A 91 14.73 -0.15 0.50
CA CYS A 91 16.05 -0.51 -0.03
C CYS A 91 16.93 -1.20 1.03
N ASN A 92 16.89 -0.72 2.27
CA ASN A 92 17.64 -1.34 3.37
C ASN A 92 17.10 -2.74 3.74
N ALA A 93 15.78 -2.93 3.66
CA ALA A 93 15.15 -4.23 3.92
C ALA A 93 15.40 -5.27 2.81
N LEU A 94 15.75 -4.82 1.61
CA LEU A 94 15.96 -5.65 0.41
C LEU A 94 17.24 -5.22 -0.34
N PRO A 95 18.42 -5.31 0.32
CA PRO A 95 19.66 -4.78 -0.23
C PRO A 95 20.15 -5.52 -1.49
N GLU A 96 19.70 -6.74 -1.68
CA GLU A 96 20.03 -7.57 -2.85
C GLU A 96 19.26 -7.18 -4.11
N ILE A 97 18.21 -6.36 -4.00
CA ILE A 97 17.36 -5.99 -5.13
C ILE A 97 17.74 -4.60 -5.64
N PRO A 98 18.06 -4.46 -6.94
CA PRO A 98 18.40 -3.17 -7.52
C PRO A 98 17.26 -2.14 -7.39
N PRO A 99 17.54 -0.84 -7.25
CA PRO A 99 16.52 0.20 -7.10
C PRO A 99 15.47 0.24 -8.22
N THR A 100 15.88 -0.04 -9.47
CA THR A 100 14.96 -0.12 -10.61
C THR A 100 14.00 -1.28 -10.50
N GLU A 101 14.45 -2.42 -10.01
CA GLU A 101 13.61 -3.58 -9.76
C GLU A 101 12.68 -3.35 -8.58
N LEU A 102 13.15 -2.70 -7.50
CA LEU A 102 12.30 -2.30 -6.38
C LEU A 102 11.20 -1.33 -6.80
N PHE A 103 11.51 -0.41 -7.72
CA PHE A 103 10.49 0.48 -8.30
C PHE A 103 9.39 -0.31 -9.01
N LEU A 104 9.75 -1.27 -9.87
CA LEU A 104 8.78 -2.11 -10.58
C LEU A 104 7.94 -2.94 -9.61
N ARG A 105 8.56 -3.59 -8.62
CA ARG A 105 7.86 -4.40 -7.61
C ARG A 105 6.94 -3.57 -6.73
N SER A 106 7.36 -2.36 -6.36
CA SER A 106 6.50 -1.42 -5.64
C SER A 106 5.27 -1.04 -6.47
N HIS A 107 5.44 -0.86 -7.78
CA HIS A 107 4.35 -0.59 -8.70
C HIS A 107 3.38 -1.78 -8.82
N PHE A 108 3.90 -3.01 -8.95
CA PHE A 108 3.07 -4.22 -8.98
C PHE A 108 2.32 -4.44 -7.67
N ALA A 109 3.00 -4.24 -6.53
CA ALA A 109 2.39 -4.31 -5.20
C ALA A 109 1.25 -3.29 -5.03
N LEU A 110 1.51 -2.03 -5.40
CA LEU A 110 0.51 -0.97 -5.35
C LEU A 110 -0.70 -1.29 -6.23
N GLY A 111 -0.46 -1.78 -7.46
CA GLY A 111 -1.51 -2.21 -8.38
C GLY A 111 -2.35 -3.35 -7.79
N SER A 112 -1.72 -4.36 -7.20
CA SER A 112 -2.41 -5.47 -6.55
C SER A 112 -3.30 -5.01 -5.39
N VAL A 113 -2.78 -4.11 -4.53
CA VAL A 113 -3.53 -3.54 -3.39
C VAL A 113 -4.70 -2.71 -3.88
N ILE A 114 -4.46 -1.75 -4.78
CA ILE A 114 -5.50 -0.86 -5.30
C ILE A 114 -6.60 -1.67 -6.00
N PHE A 115 -6.24 -2.59 -6.89
CA PHE A 115 -7.20 -3.40 -7.64
C PHE A 115 -8.05 -4.27 -6.72
N THR A 116 -7.42 -4.93 -5.74
CA THR A 116 -8.11 -5.79 -4.77
C THR A 116 -9.10 -4.98 -3.93
N LEU A 117 -8.67 -3.85 -3.38
CA LEU A 117 -9.51 -3.03 -2.50
C LEU A 117 -10.59 -2.27 -3.28
N GLN A 118 -10.27 -1.80 -4.49
CA GLN A 118 -11.26 -1.17 -5.38
C GLN A 118 -12.37 -2.15 -5.78
N GLY A 119 -12.01 -3.39 -6.05
CA GLY A 119 -12.93 -4.46 -6.47
C GLY A 119 -13.50 -5.29 -5.32
N PHE A 120 -13.27 -4.91 -4.06
CA PHE A 120 -13.58 -5.74 -2.89
C PHE A 120 -15.04 -6.20 -2.86
N THR A 121 -16.01 -5.32 -3.10
CA THR A 121 -17.45 -5.67 -3.08
C THR A 121 -17.78 -6.72 -4.13
N SER A 122 -17.26 -6.59 -5.35
CA SER A 122 -17.48 -7.57 -6.43
C SER A 122 -16.83 -8.91 -6.11
N MET A 123 -15.60 -8.88 -5.58
CA MET A 123 -14.89 -10.09 -5.16
C MET A 123 -15.63 -10.83 -4.05
N GLN A 124 -16.18 -10.11 -3.08
CA GLN A 124 -16.99 -10.66 -1.98
C GLN A 124 -18.25 -11.35 -2.52
N GLN A 125 -18.96 -10.72 -3.46
CA GLN A 125 -20.14 -11.29 -4.10
C GLN A 125 -19.82 -12.58 -4.87
N ILE A 126 -18.76 -12.57 -5.68
CA ILE A 126 -18.31 -13.76 -6.42
C ILE A 126 -17.94 -14.88 -5.45
N SER A 127 -17.16 -14.57 -4.41
CA SER A 127 -16.75 -15.57 -3.42
C SER A 127 -17.93 -16.20 -2.71
N GLN A 128 -18.94 -15.43 -2.38
CA GLN A 128 -20.16 -15.95 -1.77
C GLN A 128 -21.01 -16.79 -2.74
N GLN A 129 -21.17 -16.31 -3.99
CA GLN A 129 -22.04 -16.97 -4.98
C GLN A 129 -21.42 -18.25 -5.54
N ASP A 130 -20.13 -18.19 -5.90
CA ASP A 130 -19.49 -19.27 -6.64
C ASP A 130 -18.83 -20.31 -5.72
N PHE A 131 -18.40 -19.89 -4.53
CA PHE A 131 -17.66 -20.75 -3.60
C PHE A 131 -18.33 -20.92 -2.24
N GLY A 132 -19.47 -20.23 -1.98
CA GLY A 132 -20.17 -20.30 -0.69
C GLY A 132 -19.35 -19.74 0.49
N ASN A 133 -18.33 -18.93 0.21
CA ASN A 133 -17.37 -18.43 1.20
C ASN A 133 -17.51 -16.91 1.37
N PRO A 134 -18.10 -16.44 2.48
CA PRO A 134 -18.13 -15.01 2.75
C PRO A 134 -16.72 -14.49 3.08
N LEU A 135 -16.25 -13.52 2.31
CA LEU A 135 -14.98 -12.86 2.54
C LEU A 135 -15.17 -11.53 3.28
N GLY A 136 -14.55 -11.40 4.46
CA GLY A 136 -14.36 -10.12 5.13
C GLY A 136 -13.10 -9.40 4.63
N LEU A 137 -13.06 -8.08 4.81
CA LEU A 137 -11.91 -7.27 4.40
C LEU A 137 -10.64 -7.69 5.14
N ASP A 138 -10.75 -8.02 6.43
CA ASP A 138 -9.68 -8.56 7.27
C ASP A 138 -9.03 -9.80 6.66
N LYS A 139 -9.84 -10.74 6.19
CA LYS A 139 -9.36 -11.99 5.55
C LYS A 139 -8.69 -11.74 4.20
N VAL A 140 -9.19 -10.78 3.44
CA VAL A 140 -8.58 -10.41 2.17
C VAL A 140 -7.19 -9.80 2.40
N VAL A 141 -7.08 -8.89 3.35
CA VAL A 141 -5.83 -8.23 3.70
C VAL A 141 -4.83 -9.21 4.30
N GLU A 142 -5.26 -10.09 5.20
CA GLU A 142 -4.43 -11.15 5.79
C GLU A 142 -3.77 -12.03 4.71
N ARG A 143 -4.44 -12.25 3.56
CA ARG A 143 -3.91 -13.04 2.44
C ARG A 143 -3.15 -12.20 1.42
N LEU A 144 -3.51 -10.93 1.24
CA LEU A 144 -2.86 -10.03 0.30
C LEU A 144 -1.43 -9.71 0.76
N LEU A 145 -1.22 -9.50 2.06
CA LEU A 145 0.08 -9.13 2.59
C LEU A 145 1.18 -10.15 2.28
N PRO A 146 1.04 -11.45 2.60
CA PRO A 146 2.06 -12.45 2.25
C PRO A 146 2.24 -12.61 0.73
N PHE A 147 1.20 -12.42 -0.07
CA PHE A 147 1.30 -12.40 -1.52
C PHE A 147 2.20 -11.26 -2.03
N VAL A 148 2.01 -10.06 -1.51
CA VAL A 148 2.83 -8.90 -1.86
C VAL A 148 4.28 -9.08 -1.37
N VAL A 149 4.48 -9.58 -0.15
CA VAL A 149 5.82 -9.91 0.37
C VAL A 149 6.54 -10.90 -0.53
N ALA A 150 5.87 -11.98 -0.94
CA ALA A 150 6.43 -12.96 -1.87
C ALA A 150 6.77 -12.35 -3.23
N GLY A 151 5.94 -11.43 -3.73
CA GLY A 151 6.20 -10.66 -4.94
C GLY A 151 7.47 -9.82 -4.85
N PHE A 152 7.70 -9.15 -3.72
CA PHE A 152 8.95 -8.41 -3.48
C PHE A 152 10.17 -9.31 -3.41
N ARG A 153 10.04 -10.53 -2.93
CA ARG A 153 11.15 -11.50 -2.79
C ARG A 153 11.29 -12.46 -3.97
N ALA A 154 10.42 -12.36 -4.97
CA ALA A 154 10.51 -13.23 -6.14
C ALA A 154 11.87 -13.11 -6.82
N PRO A 155 12.45 -14.21 -7.32
CA PRO A 155 13.66 -14.15 -8.12
C PRO A 155 13.46 -13.23 -9.33
N TYR A 156 14.49 -12.44 -9.67
CA TYR A 156 14.50 -11.70 -10.92
C TYR A 156 15.60 -12.27 -11.82
N GLY A 157 15.32 -12.39 -13.12
CA GLY A 157 16.27 -12.96 -14.04
C GLY A 157 17.54 -12.11 -14.11
N ALA A 158 18.69 -12.74 -13.97
CA ALA A 158 19.93 -12.13 -14.36
C ALA A 158 19.84 -11.87 -15.89
N SER A 159 19.75 -10.59 -16.26
CA SER A 159 19.88 -10.17 -17.66
C SER A 159 21.32 -10.22 -18.10
#